data_1e9625227cf06b094d79e27a246f7aa9
#
_entry.id   1e9625227cf06b094d79e27a246f7aa9
#
_cell.length_a   1.000
_cell.length_b   1.000
_cell.length_c   1.000
_cell.angle_alpha   90.00
_cell.angle_beta   90.00
_cell.angle_gamma   90.00
#
_symmetry.space_group_name_H-M   'P 1'
#
loop_
_entity.id
_entity.type
_entity.pdbx_description
1 polymer ?
#
loop_
_entity_poly.entity_id
_entity_poly.type
_entity_poly.pdbx_seq_one_letter_code
_entity_poly.pdbx_strand_id
1 'polypeptide(L)'
;NQVGKYRIYPFLKSKGVSRLDYVFISHSDSDHINGIIELIEMQDSSFRIKTVVMPDISFELKDDNYKELVDKAKQAGVRVLYANAGNICLNSNKLNITCISPKLFETYSDVNSSSAVYLVEYDGYRMIMTGDMTKETEKKLMETGIGKINILKVAHHGSKSSSMKDFISKLSPDMAIISCGINNRYGHPDSETLEVLKCTGCNVFETDLSGQISIFYNKKTWVIKTKIK
;
A
#
# COMPACT_ATOMS: atom_id res chain seq x y z
N ASN A 1 -5.07 -6.98 18.45
CA ASN A 1 -4.22 -7.89 17.67
C ASN A 1 -2.87 -7.24 17.45
N GLN A 2 -1.84 -7.76 18.11
CA GLN A 2 -0.46 -7.24 18.01
C GLN A 2 0.19 -7.77 16.71
N VAL A 3 -0.24 -7.23 15.57
CA VAL A 3 0.19 -7.66 14.22
C VAL A 3 1.68 -7.36 13.99
N GLY A 4 2.14 -6.20 14.41
CA GLY A 4 3.56 -5.81 14.33
C GLY A 4 4.45 -6.82 15.04
N LYS A 5 4.13 -7.09 16.30
CA LYS A 5 4.88 -7.98 17.18
C LYS A 5 4.86 -9.46 16.76
N TYR A 6 3.69 -9.98 16.39
CA TYR A 6 3.53 -11.43 16.19
C TYR A 6 3.49 -11.87 14.73
N ARG A 7 3.42 -10.95 13.78
CA ARG A 7 3.39 -11.25 12.34
C ARG A 7 4.51 -10.56 11.58
N ILE A 8 4.56 -9.21 11.62
CA ILE A 8 5.50 -8.45 10.80
C ILE A 8 6.94 -8.66 11.29
N TYR A 9 7.21 -8.43 12.57
CA TYR A 9 8.56 -8.55 13.11
C TYR A 9 9.18 -9.96 12.95
N PRO A 10 8.50 -11.06 13.31
CA PRO A 10 9.03 -12.39 13.06
C PRO A 10 9.29 -12.69 11.58
N PHE A 11 8.43 -12.17 10.69
CA PHE A 11 8.64 -12.30 9.25
C PHE A 11 9.92 -11.57 8.81
N LEU A 12 10.10 -10.31 9.21
CA LEU A 12 11.30 -9.53 8.90
C LEU A 12 12.57 -10.23 9.42
N LYS A 13 12.55 -10.71 10.66
CA LYS A 13 13.67 -11.48 11.25
C LYS A 13 13.95 -12.76 10.45
N SER A 14 12.94 -13.49 10.02
CA SER A 14 13.11 -14.70 9.21
C SER A 14 13.74 -14.43 7.83
N LYS A 15 13.70 -13.18 7.37
CA LYS A 15 14.34 -12.69 6.15
C LYS A 15 15.71 -12.06 6.39
N GLY A 16 16.19 -12.05 7.62
CA GLY A 16 17.44 -11.38 8.00
C GLY A 16 17.36 -9.84 7.96
N VAL A 17 16.13 -9.29 7.94
CA VAL A 17 15.92 -7.85 7.92
C VAL A 17 16.00 -7.31 9.35
N SER A 18 17.02 -6.52 9.62
CA SER A 18 17.24 -5.82 10.89
C SER A 18 16.98 -4.32 10.80
N ARG A 19 16.72 -3.80 9.61
CA ARG A 19 16.50 -2.38 9.36
C ARG A 19 15.53 -2.16 8.24
N LEU A 20 14.57 -1.26 8.46
CA LEU A 20 13.72 -0.69 7.42
C LEU A 20 14.20 0.73 7.13
N ASP A 21 14.68 0.98 5.93
CA ASP A 21 15.10 2.32 5.54
C ASP A 21 13.91 3.25 5.34
N TYR A 22 12.82 2.72 4.79
CA TYR A 22 11.57 3.45 4.59
C TYR A 22 10.37 2.56 4.91
N VAL A 23 9.36 3.17 5.52
CA VAL A 23 8.01 2.63 5.70
C VAL A 23 7.04 3.62 5.10
N PHE A 24 6.30 3.22 4.08
CA PHE A 24 5.34 4.06 3.39
C PHE A 24 3.94 3.80 3.95
N ILE A 25 3.29 4.84 4.43
CA ILE A 25 1.93 4.80 4.97
C ILE A 25 0.97 5.28 3.90
N SER A 26 -0.08 4.51 3.65
CA SER A 26 -1.15 4.92 2.74
C SER A 26 -2.12 5.91 3.42
N HIS A 27 -2.61 5.57 4.60
CA HIS A 27 -3.54 6.37 5.41
C HIS A 27 -3.49 5.91 6.87
N SER A 28 -4.28 6.54 7.74
CA SER A 28 -4.19 6.40 9.20
C SER A 28 -5.16 5.40 9.81
N ASP A 29 -5.92 4.62 9.03
CA ASP A 29 -6.78 3.60 9.62
C ASP A 29 -5.98 2.55 10.41
N SER A 30 -6.55 2.10 11.52
CA SER A 30 -5.86 1.28 12.51
C SER A 30 -5.26 0.00 11.96
N ASP A 31 -5.90 -0.63 10.98
CA ASP A 31 -5.40 -1.85 10.34
C ASP A 31 -4.21 -1.61 9.41
N HIS A 32 -3.94 -0.35 9.05
CA HIS A 32 -2.78 0.06 8.27
C HIS A 32 -1.60 0.54 9.12
N ILE A 33 -1.85 1.12 10.30
CA ILE A 33 -0.78 1.75 11.10
C ILE A 33 -0.44 1.02 12.40
N ASN A 34 -1.36 0.28 13.04
CA ASN A 34 -1.11 -0.32 14.35
C ASN A 34 0.14 -1.22 14.36
N GLY A 35 0.33 -2.03 13.31
CA GLY A 35 1.52 -2.86 13.19
C GLY A 35 2.82 -2.06 13.08
N ILE A 36 2.76 -0.87 12.52
CA ILE A 36 3.92 0.02 12.38
C ILE A 36 4.23 0.72 13.70
N ILE A 37 3.20 1.18 14.42
CA ILE A 37 3.35 1.74 15.78
C ILE A 37 4.03 0.71 16.68
N GLU A 38 3.55 -0.54 16.69
CA GLU A 38 4.17 -1.64 17.45
C GLU A 38 5.64 -1.86 17.07
N LEU A 39 5.96 -1.83 15.76
CA LEU A 39 7.35 -1.97 15.31
C LEU A 39 8.23 -0.80 15.75
N ILE A 40 7.70 0.43 15.77
CA ILE A 40 8.41 1.62 16.27
C ILE A 40 8.72 1.46 17.75
N GLU A 41 7.75 1.02 18.55
CA GLU A 41 7.91 0.79 19.99
C GLU A 41 8.86 -0.35 20.33
N MET A 42 9.01 -1.32 19.44
CA MET A 42 9.88 -2.48 19.59
C MET A 42 11.34 -2.26 19.12
N GLN A 43 11.67 -1.06 18.64
CA GLN A 43 13.02 -0.78 18.16
C GLN A 43 14.07 -0.94 19.28
N ASP A 44 15.18 -1.57 18.94
CA ASP A 44 16.32 -1.76 19.81
C ASP A 44 17.63 -1.80 18.99
N SER A 45 18.71 -2.32 19.57
CA SER A 45 19.98 -2.49 18.86
C SER A 45 19.91 -3.50 17.70
N SER A 46 18.91 -4.40 17.69
CA SER A 46 18.75 -5.48 16.71
C SER A 46 17.76 -5.19 15.58
N PHE A 47 16.92 -4.17 15.74
CA PHE A 47 15.91 -3.78 14.75
C PHE A 47 15.64 -2.28 14.76
N ARG A 48 15.64 -1.65 13.60
CA ARG A 48 15.43 -0.20 13.45
C ARG A 48 14.59 0.16 12.24
N ILE A 49 13.76 1.20 12.40
CA ILE A 49 13.09 1.93 11.32
C ILE A 49 13.77 3.29 11.21
N LYS A 50 14.20 3.68 10.01
CA LYS A 50 14.85 4.99 9.80
C LYS A 50 13.87 6.08 9.45
N THR A 51 12.93 5.79 8.55
CA THR A 51 12.04 6.81 7.99
C THR A 51 10.63 6.25 7.82
N VAL A 52 9.65 7.00 8.28
CA VAL A 52 8.24 6.81 7.94
C VAL A 52 7.84 7.92 6.97
N VAL A 53 7.19 7.55 5.88
CA VAL A 53 6.65 8.47 4.88
C VAL A 53 5.14 8.50 5.04
N MET A 54 4.62 9.65 5.47
CA MET A 54 3.18 9.90 5.70
C MET A 54 2.56 10.57 4.47
N PRO A 55 1.27 10.37 4.20
CA PRO A 55 0.55 11.19 3.22
C PRO A 55 0.52 12.66 3.69
N ASP A 56 0.78 13.59 2.76
CA ASP A 56 0.63 15.03 3.00
C ASP A 56 -0.81 15.44 2.69
N ILE A 57 -1.64 15.39 3.71
CA ILE A 57 -3.09 15.64 3.63
C ILE A 57 -3.47 16.91 4.39
N SER A 58 -4.68 17.43 4.15
CA SER A 58 -5.19 18.59 4.85
C SER A 58 -5.29 18.35 6.36
N PHE A 59 -5.26 19.44 7.13
CA PHE A 59 -5.27 19.37 8.60
C PHE A 59 -6.52 18.65 9.14
N GLU A 60 -7.66 18.85 8.49
CA GLU A 60 -8.96 18.28 8.88
C GLU A 60 -8.99 16.75 8.77
N LEU A 61 -8.19 16.19 7.89
CA LEU A 61 -8.06 14.75 7.69
C LEU A 61 -6.98 14.08 8.57
N LYS A 62 -6.17 14.89 9.29
CA LYS A 62 -5.18 14.38 10.25
C LYS A 62 -5.85 14.00 11.57
N ASP A 63 -6.45 12.82 11.58
CA ASP A 63 -7.11 12.25 12.73
C ASP A 63 -6.15 11.93 13.89
N ASP A 64 -6.67 11.39 14.99
CA ASP A 64 -5.86 11.05 16.15
C ASP A 64 -4.86 9.92 15.87
N ASN A 65 -5.22 8.96 15.05
CA ASN A 65 -4.34 7.89 14.61
C ASN A 65 -3.15 8.43 13.80
N TYR A 66 -3.40 9.39 12.90
CA TYR A 66 -2.34 10.06 12.13
C TYR A 66 -1.34 10.75 13.06
N LYS A 67 -1.87 11.52 14.03
CA LYS A 67 -1.06 12.25 15.01
C LYS A 67 -0.27 11.28 15.89
N GLU A 68 -0.92 10.23 16.40
CA GLU A 68 -0.27 9.20 17.23
C GLU A 68 0.94 8.59 16.51
N LEU A 69 0.78 8.14 15.27
CA LEU A 69 1.90 7.56 14.52
C LEU A 69 3.06 8.54 14.34
N VAL A 70 2.75 9.80 14.00
CA VAL A 70 3.77 10.85 13.84
C VAL A 70 4.51 11.11 15.15
N ASP A 71 3.79 11.20 16.26
CA ASP A 71 4.38 11.47 17.57
C ASP A 71 5.22 10.30 18.07
N LYS A 72 4.73 9.07 17.95
CA LYS A 72 5.50 7.85 18.27
C LYS A 72 6.78 7.74 17.43
N ALA A 73 6.70 8.03 16.13
CA ALA A 73 7.86 8.03 15.26
C ALA A 73 8.91 9.06 15.72
N LYS A 74 8.48 10.30 15.99
CA LYS A 74 9.38 11.38 16.48
C LYS A 74 10.01 11.03 17.83
N GLN A 75 9.23 10.54 18.79
CA GLN A 75 9.72 10.15 20.12
C GLN A 75 10.76 9.02 20.03
N ALA A 76 10.61 8.09 19.09
CA ALA A 76 11.55 7.01 18.84
C ALA A 76 12.76 7.42 17.96
N GLY A 77 12.89 8.68 17.59
CA GLY A 77 13.96 9.17 16.71
C GLY A 77 13.83 8.72 15.26
N VAL A 78 12.64 8.28 14.84
CA VAL A 78 12.35 7.92 13.45
C VAL A 78 12.06 9.19 12.66
N ARG A 79 12.71 9.34 11.51
CA ARG A 79 12.46 10.48 10.62
C ARG A 79 11.07 10.37 10.01
N VAL A 80 10.31 11.44 10.05
CA VAL A 80 9.01 11.54 9.38
C VAL A 80 9.15 12.43 8.15
N LEU A 81 8.75 11.91 6.99
CA LEU A 81 8.61 12.65 5.73
C LEU A 81 7.15 12.69 5.33
N TYR A 82 6.77 13.68 4.54
CA TYR A 82 5.44 13.83 3.99
C TYR A 82 5.53 13.76 2.47
N ALA A 83 4.60 13.02 1.86
CA ALA A 83 4.56 12.81 0.42
C ALA A 83 3.20 13.18 -0.17
N ASN A 84 3.23 13.87 -1.29
CA ASN A 84 2.08 14.18 -2.14
C ASN A 84 2.41 13.88 -3.61
N ALA A 85 1.43 14.02 -4.48
CA ALA A 85 1.55 13.70 -5.89
C ALA A 85 2.71 14.48 -6.56
N GLY A 86 3.56 13.74 -7.25
CA GLY A 86 4.77 14.24 -7.90
C GLY A 86 6.04 14.07 -7.08
N ASN A 87 5.94 13.75 -5.78
CA ASN A 87 7.14 13.51 -4.98
C ASN A 87 7.79 12.18 -5.34
N ILE A 88 9.05 12.24 -5.75
CA ILE A 88 9.91 11.07 -5.90
C ILE A 88 10.43 10.71 -4.51
N CYS A 89 9.81 9.70 -3.89
CA CYS A 89 10.11 9.30 -2.51
C CYS A 89 11.40 8.48 -2.41
N LEU A 90 11.71 7.72 -3.45
CA LEU A 90 12.94 6.94 -3.55
C LEU A 90 13.34 6.85 -5.02
N ASN A 91 14.62 7.12 -5.29
CA ASN A 91 15.23 6.92 -6.60
C ASN A 91 16.60 6.26 -6.40
N SER A 92 16.76 5.07 -6.93
CA SER A 92 18.02 4.35 -6.97
C SER A 92 18.12 3.59 -8.29
N ASN A 93 19.32 3.16 -8.69
CA ASN A 93 19.67 2.64 -10.04
C ASN A 93 18.54 1.94 -10.85
N LYS A 94 17.65 1.20 -10.21
CA LYS A 94 16.57 0.46 -10.89
C LYS A 94 15.20 0.65 -10.22
N LEU A 95 15.17 1.13 -8.97
CA LEU A 95 13.97 1.29 -8.17
C LEU A 95 13.61 2.77 -8.07
N ASN A 96 12.41 3.10 -8.54
CA ASN A 96 11.81 4.41 -8.38
C ASN A 96 10.47 4.26 -7.65
N ILE A 97 10.23 5.06 -6.62
CA ILE A 97 8.96 5.11 -5.90
C ILE A 97 8.48 6.54 -5.93
N THR A 98 7.36 6.76 -6.61
CA THR A 98 6.74 8.08 -6.74
C THR A 98 5.38 8.07 -6.06
N CYS A 99 5.11 9.06 -5.23
CA CYS A 99 3.76 9.33 -4.73
C CYS A 99 2.94 9.98 -5.85
N ILE A 100 1.76 9.45 -6.15
CA ILE A 100 0.87 9.94 -7.22
C ILE A 100 -0.48 10.43 -6.69
N SER A 101 -0.75 10.23 -5.39
CA SER A 101 -1.87 10.76 -4.61
C SER A 101 -1.45 10.79 -3.14
N PRO A 102 -1.97 11.71 -2.30
CA PRO A 102 -2.88 12.81 -2.65
C PRO A 102 -2.18 13.96 -3.38
N LYS A 103 -2.92 14.79 -4.10
CA LYS A 103 -2.40 16.04 -4.64
C LYS A 103 -2.42 17.13 -3.57
N LEU A 104 -1.38 17.93 -3.54
CA LEU A 104 -1.29 19.06 -2.62
C LEU A 104 -2.42 20.06 -2.88
N PHE A 105 -3.01 20.60 -1.81
CA PHE A 105 -4.15 21.55 -1.84
C PHE A 105 -5.45 21.00 -2.45
N GLU A 106 -5.54 19.70 -2.74
CA GLU A 106 -6.77 19.08 -3.19
C GLU A 106 -7.58 18.58 -1.99
N THR A 107 -8.90 18.72 -2.06
CA THR A 107 -9.82 18.23 -1.03
C THR A 107 -10.22 16.79 -1.30
N TYR A 108 -10.37 16.02 -0.24
CA TYR A 108 -10.83 14.64 -0.25
C TYR A 108 -11.95 14.48 0.77
N SER A 109 -12.90 13.60 0.47
CA SER A 109 -14.10 13.41 1.30
C SER A 109 -13.81 12.78 2.66
N ASP A 110 -12.78 11.94 2.74
CA ASP A 110 -12.41 11.19 3.93
C ASP A 110 -10.94 10.72 3.89
N VAL A 111 -10.52 10.05 4.95
CA VAL A 111 -9.15 9.52 5.12
C VAL A 111 -8.81 8.50 4.03
N ASN A 112 -9.75 7.62 3.68
CA ASN A 112 -9.54 6.61 2.64
C ASN A 112 -9.35 7.25 1.27
N SER A 113 -10.21 8.21 0.90
CA SER A 113 -10.09 8.96 -0.34
C SER A 113 -8.77 9.73 -0.44
N SER A 114 -8.18 10.12 0.69
CA SER A 114 -6.88 10.80 0.76
C SER A 114 -5.68 9.84 0.85
N SER A 115 -5.88 8.55 0.68
CA SER A 115 -4.80 7.54 0.71
C SER A 115 -3.63 7.92 -0.18
N ALA A 116 -2.43 7.80 0.35
CA ALA A 116 -1.24 7.88 -0.49
C ALA A 116 -1.19 6.67 -1.42
N VAL A 117 -1.08 6.97 -2.70
CA VAL A 117 -0.90 5.99 -3.77
C VAL A 117 0.52 6.08 -4.28
N TYR A 118 1.22 4.95 -4.27
CA TYR A 118 2.60 4.89 -4.71
C TYR A 118 2.72 4.08 -6.00
N LEU A 119 3.36 4.68 -7.00
CA LEU A 119 3.85 3.99 -8.18
C LEU A 119 5.27 3.51 -7.90
N VAL A 120 5.47 2.22 -7.95
CA VAL A 120 6.76 1.56 -7.77
C VAL A 120 7.21 1.05 -9.14
N GLU A 121 8.34 1.54 -9.61
CA GLU A 121 8.93 1.14 -10.88
C GLU A 121 10.27 0.46 -10.63
N TYR A 122 10.44 -0.72 -11.21
CA TYR A 122 11.67 -1.49 -11.08
C TYR A 122 11.99 -2.22 -12.39
N ASP A 123 13.11 -1.86 -13.00
CA ASP A 123 13.65 -2.52 -14.21
C ASP A 123 12.60 -2.69 -15.33
N GLY A 124 11.82 -1.63 -15.59
CA GLY A 124 10.75 -1.59 -16.61
C GLY A 124 9.39 -2.13 -16.16
N TYR A 125 9.28 -2.69 -14.97
CA TYR A 125 8.01 -3.12 -14.39
C TYR A 125 7.40 -2.04 -13.51
N ARG A 126 6.08 -1.96 -13.52
CA ARG A 126 5.30 -0.97 -12.80
C ARG A 126 4.30 -1.64 -11.87
N MET A 127 4.36 -1.30 -10.59
CA MET A 127 3.41 -1.73 -9.57
C MET A 127 2.76 -0.51 -8.93
N ILE A 128 1.46 -0.57 -8.72
CA ILE A 128 0.73 0.46 -7.98
C ILE A 128 0.26 -0.06 -6.63
N MET A 129 0.58 0.69 -5.59
CA MET A 129 0.15 0.46 -4.21
C MET A 129 -0.92 1.49 -3.87
N THR A 130 -2.15 1.07 -3.74
CA THR A 130 -3.33 1.96 -3.75
C THR A 130 -3.83 2.37 -2.38
N GLY A 131 -3.32 1.75 -1.30
CA GLY A 131 -3.96 1.90 0.02
C GLY A 131 -5.43 1.53 -0.04
N ASP A 132 -6.24 2.33 0.61
CA ASP A 132 -7.70 2.18 0.63
C ASP A 132 -8.42 3.29 -0.14
N MET A 133 -7.73 3.84 -1.16
CA MET A 133 -8.32 4.86 -2.02
C MET A 133 -9.70 4.44 -2.53
N THR A 134 -10.56 5.43 -2.71
CA THR A 134 -11.94 5.24 -3.18
C THR A 134 -12.09 5.61 -4.67
N LYS A 135 -13.29 5.42 -5.21
CA LYS A 135 -13.66 5.85 -6.57
C LYS A 135 -13.40 7.36 -6.81
N GLU A 136 -13.42 8.17 -5.76
CA GLU A 136 -13.05 9.59 -5.84
C GLU A 136 -11.59 9.74 -6.32
N THR A 137 -10.67 9.07 -5.65
CA THR A 137 -9.24 9.11 -5.97
C THR A 137 -8.94 8.47 -7.32
N GLU A 138 -9.64 7.37 -7.66
CA GLU A 138 -9.50 6.73 -8.97
C GLU A 138 -9.84 7.70 -10.11
N LYS A 139 -10.94 8.47 -9.99
CA LYS A 139 -11.31 9.49 -10.98
C LYS A 139 -10.20 10.52 -11.15
N LYS A 140 -9.65 11.04 -10.04
CA LYS A 140 -8.54 11.99 -10.06
C LYS A 140 -7.28 11.41 -10.73
N LEU A 141 -6.95 10.14 -10.45
CA LEU A 141 -5.82 9.45 -11.06
C LEU A 141 -6.03 9.18 -12.56
N MET A 142 -7.25 8.96 -13.00
CA MET A 142 -7.54 8.79 -14.43
C MET A 142 -7.16 10.02 -15.27
N GLU A 143 -7.12 11.20 -14.68
CA GLU A 143 -6.74 12.44 -15.35
C GLU A 143 -5.21 12.60 -15.47
N THR A 144 -4.41 11.81 -14.73
CA THR A 144 -2.95 11.97 -14.64
C THR A 144 -2.15 11.27 -15.73
N GLY A 145 -2.79 10.53 -16.63
CA GLY A 145 -2.09 9.76 -17.66
C GLY A 145 -1.30 8.54 -17.15
N ILE A 146 -1.69 7.97 -16.01
CA ILE A 146 -0.97 6.89 -15.32
C ILE A 146 -0.59 5.68 -16.21
N GLY A 147 -1.37 5.36 -17.25
CA GLY A 147 -1.06 4.30 -18.20
C GLY A 147 -1.05 2.88 -17.60
N LYS A 148 -0.62 1.92 -18.43
CA LYS A 148 -0.58 0.49 -18.07
C LYS A 148 0.36 0.22 -16.89
N ILE A 149 -0.03 -0.73 -16.03
CA ILE A 149 0.79 -1.26 -14.94
C ILE A 149 0.86 -2.79 -15.02
N ASN A 150 1.86 -3.40 -14.40
CA ASN A 150 1.97 -4.86 -14.36
C ASN A 150 1.27 -5.43 -13.12
N ILE A 151 1.41 -4.78 -11.97
CA ILE A 151 0.92 -5.30 -10.69
C ILE A 151 0.05 -4.25 -10.01
N LEU A 152 -1.19 -4.62 -9.73
CA LEU A 152 -2.13 -3.83 -8.95
C LEU A 152 -2.27 -4.41 -7.54
N LYS A 153 -1.89 -3.67 -6.50
CA LYS A 153 -2.46 -3.91 -5.17
C LYS A 153 -3.87 -3.31 -5.18
N VAL A 154 -4.87 -4.17 -5.14
CA VAL A 154 -6.28 -3.74 -5.19
C VAL A 154 -6.62 -2.88 -3.98
N ALA A 155 -7.30 -1.78 -4.22
CA ALA A 155 -7.65 -0.81 -3.20
C ALA A 155 -8.67 -1.37 -2.20
N HIS A 156 -8.59 -0.88 -0.97
CA HIS A 156 -9.56 -1.09 0.09
C HIS A 156 -9.99 -2.56 0.25
N HIS A 157 -9.00 -3.46 0.26
CA HIS A 157 -9.18 -4.91 0.41
C HIS A 157 -10.16 -5.55 -0.59
N GLY A 158 -10.41 -4.89 -1.72
CA GLY A 158 -11.41 -5.32 -2.71
C GLY A 158 -12.83 -4.84 -2.42
N SER A 159 -12.99 -3.75 -1.67
CA SER A 159 -14.29 -3.10 -1.43
C SER A 159 -14.93 -2.57 -2.72
N LYS A 160 -16.25 -2.61 -2.81
CA LYS A 160 -17.03 -1.96 -3.89
C LYS A 160 -16.94 -0.43 -3.91
N SER A 161 -16.36 0.19 -2.86
CA SER A 161 -16.09 1.64 -2.82
C SER A 161 -14.95 2.06 -3.75
N SER A 162 -14.24 1.10 -4.33
CA SER A 162 -13.11 1.29 -5.24
C SER A 162 -13.22 0.39 -6.47
N SER A 163 -12.16 0.32 -7.28
CA SER A 163 -12.01 -0.59 -8.42
C SER A 163 -13.04 -0.36 -9.54
N MET A 164 -13.22 0.93 -9.93
CA MET A 164 -14.06 1.27 -11.08
C MET A 164 -13.59 0.58 -12.36
N LYS A 165 -14.53 0.06 -13.13
CA LYS A 165 -14.23 -0.65 -14.39
C LYS A 165 -13.32 0.15 -15.33
N ASP A 166 -13.61 1.43 -15.51
CA ASP A 166 -12.83 2.30 -16.40
C ASP A 166 -11.42 2.52 -15.90
N PHE A 167 -11.23 2.65 -14.56
CA PHE A 167 -9.93 2.78 -13.94
C PHE A 167 -9.11 1.50 -14.12
N ILE A 168 -9.68 0.34 -13.79
CA ILE A 168 -9.00 -0.96 -13.94
C ILE A 168 -8.69 -1.24 -15.40
N SER A 169 -9.60 -0.94 -16.32
CA SER A 169 -9.38 -1.10 -17.77
C SER A 169 -8.23 -0.20 -18.28
N LYS A 170 -8.14 1.04 -17.78
CA LYS A 170 -7.05 1.97 -18.10
C LYS A 170 -5.69 1.47 -17.59
N LEU A 171 -5.65 0.94 -16.38
CA LEU A 171 -4.44 0.36 -15.81
C LEU A 171 -4.06 -0.95 -16.49
N SER A 172 -5.03 -1.71 -16.98
CA SER A 172 -4.83 -3.01 -17.65
C SER A 172 -3.77 -3.87 -16.97
N PRO A 173 -3.93 -4.21 -15.67
CA PRO A 173 -2.90 -4.92 -14.93
C PRO A 173 -2.74 -6.35 -15.45
N ASP A 174 -1.50 -6.85 -15.48
CA ASP A 174 -1.24 -8.25 -15.74
C ASP A 174 -1.66 -9.12 -14.53
N MET A 175 -1.65 -8.50 -13.33
CA MET A 175 -1.85 -9.14 -12.04
C MET A 175 -2.47 -8.20 -11.03
N ALA A 176 -3.46 -8.71 -10.28
CA ALA A 176 -4.11 -8.01 -9.16
C ALA A 176 -3.93 -8.78 -7.86
N ILE A 177 -3.55 -8.10 -6.80
CA ILE A 177 -3.35 -8.68 -5.47
C ILE A 177 -4.34 -8.04 -4.51
N ILE A 178 -5.15 -8.86 -3.86
CA ILE A 178 -6.11 -8.47 -2.84
C ILE A 178 -5.59 -8.94 -1.49
N SER A 179 -5.38 -7.99 -0.57
CA SER A 179 -5.02 -8.28 0.81
C SER A 179 -6.29 -8.30 1.65
N CYS A 180 -6.80 -9.48 1.98
CA CYS A 180 -8.01 -9.66 2.77
C CYS A 180 -7.84 -10.81 3.75
N GLY A 181 -8.60 -10.80 4.84
CA GLY A 181 -8.57 -11.85 5.84
C GLY A 181 -9.60 -12.95 5.56
N ILE A 182 -9.29 -14.18 5.98
CA ILE A 182 -10.27 -15.28 5.97
C ILE A 182 -11.47 -14.89 6.86
N ASN A 183 -12.67 -15.04 6.34
CA ASN A 183 -13.92 -14.73 7.06
C ASN A 183 -13.94 -13.32 7.65
N ASN A 184 -13.38 -12.33 6.93
CA ASN A 184 -13.39 -10.96 7.41
C ASN A 184 -14.82 -10.41 7.50
N ARG A 185 -15.07 -9.61 8.53
CA ARG A 185 -16.40 -9.09 8.86
C ARG A 185 -17.01 -8.14 7.81
N TYR A 186 -16.19 -7.64 6.88
CA TYR A 186 -16.62 -6.71 5.84
C TYR A 186 -17.09 -7.43 4.57
N GLY A 187 -16.88 -8.75 4.47
CA GLY A 187 -17.21 -9.52 3.27
C GLY A 187 -16.32 -9.20 2.07
N HIS A 188 -15.11 -8.70 2.32
CA HIS A 188 -14.16 -8.41 1.24
C HIS A 188 -13.38 -9.67 0.82
N PRO A 189 -13.04 -9.80 -0.49
CA PRO A 189 -13.37 -8.87 -1.58
C PRO A 189 -14.85 -8.95 -2.00
N ASP A 190 -15.42 -7.81 -2.41
CA ASP A 190 -16.76 -7.72 -2.97
C ASP A 190 -16.84 -8.40 -4.33
N SER A 191 -17.95 -9.07 -4.61
CA SER A 191 -18.17 -9.80 -5.87
C SER A 191 -18.11 -8.89 -7.09
N GLU A 192 -18.59 -7.64 -7.00
CA GLU A 192 -18.50 -6.64 -8.07
C GLU A 192 -17.03 -6.33 -8.42
N THR A 193 -16.18 -6.17 -7.40
CA THR A 193 -14.74 -5.95 -7.60
C THR A 193 -14.08 -7.14 -8.30
N LEU A 194 -14.39 -8.36 -7.86
CA LEU A 194 -13.86 -9.57 -8.50
C LEU A 194 -14.31 -9.70 -9.95
N GLU A 195 -15.56 -9.36 -10.25
CA GLU A 195 -16.08 -9.38 -11.61
C GLU A 195 -15.37 -8.37 -12.51
N VAL A 196 -15.17 -7.14 -12.03
CA VAL A 196 -14.41 -6.11 -12.77
C VAL A 196 -12.99 -6.59 -13.08
N LEU A 197 -12.29 -7.16 -12.09
CA LEU A 197 -10.93 -7.68 -12.28
C LEU A 197 -10.90 -8.84 -13.29
N LYS A 198 -11.83 -9.79 -13.19
CA LYS A 198 -11.93 -10.92 -14.12
C LYS A 198 -12.19 -10.45 -15.56
N CYS A 199 -13.04 -9.44 -15.76
CA CYS A 199 -13.35 -8.89 -17.07
C CYS A 199 -12.12 -8.25 -17.77
N THR A 200 -11.10 -7.84 -17.01
CA THR A 200 -9.85 -7.30 -17.59
C THR A 200 -8.85 -8.37 -17.99
N GLY A 201 -9.11 -9.63 -17.66
CA GLY A 201 -8.22 -10.76 -17.96
C GLY A 201 -6.96 -10.84 -17.10
N CYS A 202 -6.87 -10.05 -16.02
CA CYS A 202 -5.74 -10.11 -15.11
C CYS A 202 -5.78 -11.35 -14.21
N ASN A 203 -4.59 -11.82 -13.78
CA ASN A 203 -4.50 -12.87 -12.77
C ASN A 203 -4.77 -12.29 -11.38
N VAL A 204 -5.80 -12.79 -10.69
CA VAL A 204 -6.18 -12.32 -9.35
C VAL A 204 -5.64 -13.27 -8.29
N PHE A 205 -4.98 -12.70 -7.28
CA PHE A 205 -4.46 -13.40 -6.10
C PHE A 205 -5.02 -12.79 -4.83
N GLU A 206 -5.66 -13.61 -4.00
CA GLU A 206 -6.31 -13.22 -2.74
C GLU A 206 -5.56 -13.84 -1.56
N THR A 207 -5.23 -13.07 -0.53
CA THR A 207 -4.44 -13.58 0.60
C THR A 207 -5.21 -14.52 1.51
N ASP A 208 -6.53 -14.46 1.55
CA ASP A 208 -7.40 -15.40 2.27
C ASP A 208 -7.42 -16.79 1.63
N LEU A 209 -7.31 -16.87 0.28
CA LEU A 209 -7.26 -18.11 -0.48
C LEU A 209 -5.83 -18.64 -0.67
N SER A 210 -4.89 -17.74 -0.93
CA SER A 210 -3.51 -18.09 -1.34
C SER A 210 -2.51 -18.03 -0.19
N GLY A 211 -2.90 -17.54 0.97
CA GLY A 211 -1.99 -17.28 2.08
C GLY A 211 -0.98 -16.19 1.77
N GLN A 212 0.29 -16.43 2.06
CA GLN A 212 1.34 -15.47 1.74
C GLN A 212 1.58 -15.41 0.23
N ILE A 213 1.51 -14.20 -0.34
CA ILE A 213 1.86 -13.94 -1.74
C ILE A 213 3.23 -13.25 -1.76
N SER A 214 4.16 -13.83 -2.49
CA SER A 214 5.52 -13.31 -2.63
C SER A 214 5.84 -13.09 -4.10
N ILE A 215 6.37 -11.94 -4.44
CA ILE A 215 6.74 -11.55 -5.80
C ILE A 215 8.25 -11.42 -5.85
N PHE A 216 8.87 -12.12 -6.81
CA PHE A 216 10.31 -12.12 -6.99
C PHE A 216 10.66 -11.71 -8.42
N TYR A 217 11.68 -10.88 -8.56
CA TYR A 217 12.28 -10.57 -9.83
C TYR A 217 13.53 -11.43 -10.05
N ASN A 218 13.54 -12.24 -11.11
CA ASN A 218 14.64 -13.16 -11.41
C ASN A 218 15.55 -12.67 -12.54
N LYS A 219 15.69 -11.35 -12.72
CA LYS A 219 16.45 -10.66 -13.76
C LYS A 219 15.84 -10.70 -15.17
N LYS A 220 14.74 -11.44 -15.40
CA LYS A 220 14.05 -11.52 -16.70
C LYS A 220 12.55 -11.34 -16.58
N THR A 221 11.96 -11.85 -15.52
CA THR A 221 10.51 -11.84 -15.30
C THR A 221 10.19 -11.84 -13.83
N TRP A 222 8.97 -11.48 -13.52
CA TRP A 222 8.41 -11.59 -12.19
C TRP A 222 7.85 -12.98 -11.95
N VAL A 223 8.17 -13.55 -10.80
CA VAL A 223 7.68 -14.85 -10.36
C VAL A 223 6.87 -14.67 -9.10
N ILE A 224 5.63 -15.18 -9.12
CA ILE A 224 4.78 -15.22 -7.93
C ILE A 224 4.93 -16.58 -7.27
N LYS A 225 5.02 -16.54 -5.95
CA LYS A 225 4.92 -17.73 -5.09
C LYS A 225 3.84 -17.47 -4.05
N THR A 226 2.92 -18.41 -3.94
CA THR A 226 1.91 -18.44 -2.88
C THR A 226 2.28 -19.50 -1.86
N LYS A 227 1.91 -19.29 -0.61
CA LYS A 227 2.07 -20.27 0.45
C LYS A 227 0.71 -20.50 1.07
N ILE A 228 -0.01 -21.45 0.54
CA ILE A 228 -1.25 -21.96 1.14
C ILE A 228 -0.88 -22.62 2.46
N LYS A 229 -1.66 -22.34 3.51
CA LYS A 229 -1.52 -22.99 4.81
C LYS A 229 -2.08 -24.40 4.75
#